data_585f77a3d78babd5ae1e05cead778bc4
#
_entry.id   585f77a3d78babd5ae1e05cead778bc4
#
_cell.length_a   1.000
_cell.length_b   1.000
_cell.length_c   1.000
_cell.angle_alpha   90.00
_cell.angle_beta   90.00
_cell.angle_gamma   90.00
#
_symmetry.space_group_name_H-M   'P 1'
#
loop_
_entity.id
_entity.type
_entity.pdbx_description
1 polymer ?
#
loop_
_entity_poly.entity_id
_entity_poly.type
_entity_poly.pdbx_seq_one_letter_code
_entity_poly.pdbx_strand_id
1 'polypeptide(L)'
;TVSATNDPTVSRITVTVSGSDKELQQLILQTERLEVTRQVFVLDHDKALERELLLLKVEADVHNRAELREVAKIIDLSPDSMVFELIGKPEKIDAFLKMFEDYKILELCRTGVTALERGGMHQHMQKPSQEVREAQFPLPGTKCPT
;
A
#
# COMPACT_ATOMS: atom_id res chain seq x y z
N THR A 1 3.73 0.64 -2.34
CA THR A 1 3.73 -0.74 -2.89
C THR A 1 3.26 -0.71 -4.34
N VAL A 2 3.92 -1.48 -5.19
CA VAL A 2 3.51 -1.71 -6.59
C VAL A 2 3.04 -3.16 -6.70
N SER A 3 1.85 -3.37 -7.24
CA SER A 3 1.22 -4.68 -7.33
C SER A 3 0.68 -4.95 -8.73
N ALA A 4 0.68 -6.21 -9.13
CA ALA A 4 0.02 -6.65 -10.36
C ALA A 4 -1.51 -6.50 -10.23
N THR A 5 -2.19 -6.35 -11.37
CA THR A 5 -3.65 -6.37 -11.45
C THR A 5 -4.11 -7.55 -12.32
N ASN A 6 -5.42 -7.69 -12.51
CA ASN A 6 -5.98 -8.66 -13.45
C ASN A 6 -5.67 -8.33 -14.92
N ASP A 7 -5.29 -7.08 -15.22
CA ASP A 7 -4.79 -6.66 -16.53
C ASP A 7 -3.25 -6.61 -16.47
N PRO A 8 -2.51 -7.46 -17.20
CA PRO A 8 -1.05 -7.52 -17.16
C PRO A 8 -0.36 -6.23 -17.64
N THR A 9 -1.09 -5.34 -18.32
CA THR A 9 -0.59 -4.03 -18.79
C THR A 9 -0.76 -2.93 -17.76
N VAL A 10 -1.40 -3.22 -16.60
CA VAL A 10 -1.72 -2.25 -15.56
C VAL A 10 -1.13 -2.68 -14.24
N SER A 11 -0.39 -1.80 -13.59
CA SER A 11 0.07 -1.96 -12.21
C SER A 11 -0.75 -1.06 -11.26
N ARG A 12 -1.01 -1.56 -10.08
CA ARG A 12 -1.59 -0.78 -8.98
C ARG A 12 -0.46 -0.27 -8.09
N ILE A 13 -0.45 1.02 -7.87
CA ILE A 13 0.47 1.67 -6.92
C ILE A 13 -0.35 2.11 -5.71
N THR A 14 -0.02 1.59 -4.54
CA THR A 14 -0.60 2.02 -3.26
C THR A 14 0.40 2.94 -2.57
N VAL A 15 -0.05 4.15 -2.23
CA VAL A 15 0.74 5.18 -1.56
C VAL A 15 0.01 5.59 -0.30
N THR A 16 0.72 5.61 0.83
CA THR A 16 0.23 6.17 2.08
C THR A 16 0.76 7.59 2.22
N VAL A 17 -0.12 8.53 2.48
CA VAL A 17 0.22 9.95 2.58
C VAL A 17 -0.35 10.51 3.88
N SER A 18 0.45 11.32 4.57
CA SER A 18 0.00 12.11 5.72
C SER A 18 0.12 13.59 5.35
N GLY A 19 -0.96 14.33 5.49
CA GLY A 19 -0.99 15.76 5.14
C GLY A 19 -2.40 16.33 5.24
N SER A 20 -2.53 17.60 4.89
CA SER A 20 -3.82 18.30 4.81
C SER A 20 -4.59 17.90 3.57
N ASP A 21 -5.91 18.11 3.58
CA ASP A 21 -6.78 17.87 2.41
C ASP A 21 -6.31 18.60 1.15
N LYS A 22 -5.74 19.81 1.32
CA LYS A 22 -5.21 20.58 0.20
C LYS A 22 -3.99 19.93 -0.44
N GLU A 23 -3.08 19.39 0.36
CA GLU A 23 -1.90 18.68 -0.12
C GLU A 23 -2.29 17.38 -0.82
N LEU A 24 -3.27 16.65 -0.25
CA LEU A 24 -3.82 15.45 -0.87
C LEU A 24 -4.45 15.74 -2.23
N GLN A 25 -5.26 16.81 -2.34
CA GLN A 25 -5.86 17.23 -3.60
C GLN A 25 -4.80 17.60 -4.65
N GLN A 26 -3.74 18.30 -4.25
CA GLN A 26 -2.64 18.63 -5.16
C GLN A 26 -1.92 17.36 -5.65
N LEU A 27 -1.66 16.41 -4.76
CA LEU A 27 -1.03 15.14 -5.11
C LEU A 27 -1.86 14.36 -6.13
N ILE A 28 -3.18 14.27 -5.93
CA ILE A 28 -4.11 13.62 -6.85
C ILE A 28 -4.03 14.28 -8.23
N LEU A 29 -4.19 15.61 -8.29
CA LEU A 29 -4.16 16.36 -9.55
C LEU A 29 -2.84 16.21 -10.30
N GLN A 30 -1.71 16.22 -9.59
CA GLN A 30 -0.39 16.03 -10.21
C GLN A 30 -0.21 14.61 -10.73
N THR A 31 -0.67 13.61 -9.97
CA THR A 31 -0.57 12.20 -10.37
C THR A 31 -1.46 11.91 -11.59
N GLU A 32 -2.67 12.47 -11.64
CA GLU A 32 -3.57 12.32 -12.78
C GLU A 32 -3.04 12.95 -14.09
N ARG A 33 -2.16 13.95 -14.00
CA ARG A 33 -1.52 14.57 -15.17
C ARG A 33 -0.47 13.68 -15.82
N LEU A 34 0.02 12.67 -15.13
CA LEU A 34 1.00 11.75 -15.71
C LEU A 34 0.32 10.93 -16.81
N GLU A 35 0.92 10.92 -17.98
CA GLU A 35 0.37 10.23 -19.16
C GLU A 35 0.12 8.73 -18.91
N VAL A 36 0.97 8.11 -18.10
CA VAL A 36 0.87 6.69 -17.77
C VAL A 36 -0.18 6.38 -16.70
N THR A 37 -0.74 7.39 -16.04
CA THR A 37 -1.74 7.20 -14.98
C THR A 37 -3.12 6.98 -15.60
N ARG A 38 -3.69 5.80 -15.38
CA ARG A 38 -5.05 5.50 -15.84
C ARG A 38 -6.11 6.06 -14.91
N GLN A 39 -5.92 5.88 -13.62
CA GLN A 39 -6.90 6.29 -12.59
C GLN A 39 -6.21 6.53 -11.25
N VAL A 40 -6.67 7.53 -10.50
CA VAL A 40 -6.29 7.79 -9.10
C VAL A 40 -7.56 7.78 -8.27
N PHE A 41 -7.51 7.15 -7.11
CA PHE A 41 -8.60 7.16 -6.15
C PHE A 41 -8.06 7.14 -4.72
N VAL A 42 -8.80 7.78 -3.83
CA VAL A 42 -8.50 7.81 -2.40
C VAL A 42 -9.26 6.67 -1.73
N LEU A 43 -8.56 5.90 -0.92
CA LEU A 43 -9.18 4.86 -0.09
C LEU A 43 -9.47 5.45 1.29
N ASP A 44 -10.70 5.31 1.73
CA ASP A 44 -11.10 5.61 3.09
C ASP A 44 -10.57 4.49 4.01
N HIS A 45 -9.84 4.86 5.04
CA HIS A 45 -9.23 3.92 6.01
C HIS A 45 -10.25 2.94 6.61
N ASP A 46 -11.48 3.43 6.90
CA ASP A 46 -12.53 2.62 7.51
C ASP A 46 -13.14 1.61 6.53
N LYS A 47 -13.05 1.92 5.24
CA LYS A 47 -13.60 1.09 4.15
C LYS A 47 -12.54 0.28 3.42
N ALA A 48 -11.28 0.50 3.69
CA ALA A 48 -10.18 -0.19 3.06
C ALA A 48 -9.82 -1.51 3.77
N LEU A 49 -9.40 -2.48 2.97
CA LEU A 49 -8.68 -3.65 3.43
C LEU A 49 -7.19 -3.40 3.19
N GLU A 50 -6.45 -3.20 4.27
CA GLU A 50 -5.01 -2.96 4.23
C GLU A 50 -4.26 -4.18 4.73
N ARG A 51 -3.21 -4.57 4.02
CA ARG A 51 -2.33 -5.67 4.41
C ARG A 51 -0.90 -5.36 4.01
N GLU A 52 0.02 -5.80 4.89
CA GLU A 52 1.45 -5.87 4.64
C GLU A 52 1.91 -7.30 4.89
N LEU A 53 2.97 -7.70 4.20
CA LEU A 53 3.71 -8.91 4.47
C LEU A 53 5.05 -8.54 5.13
N LEU A 54 5.35 -9.20 6.24
CA LEU A 54 6.64 -9.17 6.90
C LEU A 54 7.29 -10.56 6.80
N LEU A 55 8.56 -10.57 6.41
CA LEU A 55 9.47 -11.68 6.58
C LEU A 55 10.57 -11.24 7.56
N LEU A 56 10.70 -11.94 8.68
CA LEU A 56 11.64 -11.62 9.75
C LEU A 56 12.53 -12.83 10.03
N LYS A 57 13.83 -12.65 9.85
CA LYS A 57 14.85 -13.65 10.19
C LYS A 57 15.56 -13.26 11.47
N VAL A 58 15.52 -14.13 12.47
CA VAL A 58 16.17 -13.91 13.76
C VAL A 58 17.17 -15.01 14.06
N GLU A 59 18.20 -14.68 14.83
CA GLU A 59 19.11 -15.65 15.40
C GLU A 59 18.34 -16.51 16.42
N ALA A 60 18.42 -17.82 16.26
CA ALA A 60 17.71 -18.77 17.13
C ALA A 60 18.67 -19.85 17.58
N ASP A 61 18.92 -19.89 18.90
CA ASP A 61 19.71 -20.93 19.53
C ASP A 61 18.80 -22.00 20.19
N VAL A 62 19.42 -22.97 20.83
CA VAL A 62 18.72 -24.07 21.49
C VAL A 62 17.83 -23.60 22.65
N HIS A 63 18.15 -22.42 23.24
CA HIS A 63 17.47 -21.91 24.45
C HIS A 63 16.21 -21.12 24.11
N ASN A 64 16.22 -20.31 23.05
CA ASN A 64 15.09 -19.44 22.69
C ASN A 64 14.15 -20.05 21.64
N ARG A 65 14.58 -21.13 20.99
CA ARG A 65 13.85 -21.76 19.87
C ARG A 65 12.46 -22.27 20.25
N ALA A 66 12.29 -22.78 21.45
CA ALA A 66 11.00 -23.30 21.89
C ALA A 66 9.97 -22.19 22.10
N GLU A 67 10.39 -21.08 22.67
CA GLU A 67 9.57 -19.89 22.89
C GLU A 67 9.16 -19.23 21.55
N LEU A 68 10.10 -19.09 20.63
CA LEU A 68 9.88 -18.47 19.32
C LEU A 68 8.90 -19.25 18.44
N ARG A 69 8.75 -20.56 18.61
CA ARG A 69 7.84 -21.38 17.81
C ARG A 69 6.37 -21.04 17.96
N GLU A 70 5.96 -20.45 19.08
CA GLU A 70 4.56 -20.13 19.35
C GLU A 70 4.16 -18.71 18.91
N VAL A 71 5.12 -17.89 18.48
CA VAL A 71 4.89 -16.47 18.26
C VAL A 71 4.21 -16.16 16.93
N ALA A 72 4.63 -16.84 15.85
CA ALA A 72 4.07 -16.64 14.51
C ALA A 72 4.36 -17.83 13.60
N LYS A 73 3.87 -17.75 12.37
CA LYS A 73 4.12 -18.76 11.35
C LYS A 73 5.60 -18.79 10.96
N ILE A 74 6.24 -19.94 11.23
CA ILE A 74 7.61 -20.21 10.82
C ILE A 74 7.57 -20.76 9.40
N ILE A 75 8.36 -20.17 8.51
CA ILE A 75 8.49 -20.60 7.10
C ILE A 75 9.85 -21.21 6.79
N ASP A 76 10.86 -20.95 7.62
CA ASP A 76 12.17 -21.61 7.54
C ASP A 76 12.78 -21.80 8.93
N LEU A 77 13.46 -22.90 9.11
CA LEU A 77 14.11 -23.30 10.35
C LEU A 77 15.50 -23.86 10.05
N SER A 78 16.53 -23.11 10.45
CA SER A 78 17.93 -23.49 10.33
C SER A 78 18.55 -23.75 11.72
N PRO A 79 19.74 -24.36 11.83
CA PRO A 79 20.36 -24.63 13.15
C PRO A 79 20.58 -23.39 14.01
N ASP A 80 20.79 -22.23 13.41
CA ASP A 80 21.17 -20.97 14.04
C ASP A 80 20.19 -19.83 13.81
N SER A 81 19.12 -20.05 13.03
CA SER A 81 18.16 -19.02 12.69
C SER A 81 16.75 -19.54 12.44
N MET A 82 15.76 -18.64 12.57
CA MET A 82 14.36 -18.89 12.23
C MET A 82 13.83 -17.74 11.38
N VAL A 83 12.99 -18.07 10.39
CA VAL A 83 12.29 -17.09 9.56
C VAL A 83 10.80 -17.15 9.82
N PHE A 84 10.24 -16.00 10.19
CA PHE A 84 8.83 -15.81 10.44
C PHE A 84 8.14 -15.10 9.29
N GLU A 85 6.91 -15.50 9.00
CA GLU A 85 5.98 -14.80 8.12
C GLU A 85 4.84 -14.22 8.93
N LEU A 86 4.57 -12.93 8.75
CA LEU A 86 3.40 -12.28 9.31
C LEU A 86 2.69 -11.45 8.25
N ILE A 87 1.36 -11.63 8.15
CA ILE A 87 0.49 -10.80 7.34
C ILE A 87 -0.47 -10.07 8.26
N GLY A 88 -0.56 -8.76 8.10
CA GLY A 88 -1.41 -7.94 8.95
C GLY A 88 -1.56 -6.50 8.50
N LYS A 89 -2.27 -5.72 9.31
CA LYS A 89 -2.26 -4.26 9.21
C LYS A 89 -0.90 -3.71 9.66
N PRO A 90 -0.52 -2.48 9.25
CA PRO A 90 0.73 -1.84 9.67
C PRO A 90 0.97 -1.89 11.18
N GLU A 91 -0.06 -1.55 11.97
CA GLU A 91 0.03 -1.50 13.43
C GLU A 91 0.31 -2.88 14.04
N LYS A 92 -0.24 -3.94 13.44
CA LYS A 92 0.02 -5.32 13.85
C LYS A 92 1.47 -5.72 13.57
N ILE A 93 2.00 -5.31 12.41
CA ILE A 93 3.40 -5.55 12.03
C ILE A 93 4.33 -4.82 13.01
N ASP A 94 4.04 -3.56 13.31
CA ASP A 94 4.83 -2.75 14.23
C ASP A 94 4.82 -3.32 15.66
N ALA A 95 3.64 -3.75 16.14
CA ALA A 95 3.52 -4.40 17.44
C ALA A 95 4.30 -5.73 17.49
N PHE A 96 4.28 -6.50 16.41
CA PHE A 96 5.03 -7.75 16.32
C PHE A 96 6.54 -7.49 16.34
N LEU A 97 7.04 -6.50 15.62
CA LEU A 97 8.47 -6.16 15.62
C LEU A 97 8.97 -5.73 17.00
N LYS A 98 8.14 -5.05 17.80
CA LYS A 98 8.47 -4.70 19.19
C LYS A 98 8.72 -5.91 20.08
N MET A 99 8.06 -7.04 19.82
CA MET A 99 8.30 -8.27 20.59
C MET A 99 9.70 -8.85 20.34
N PHE A 100 10.36 -8.44 19.26
CA PHE A 100 11.69 -8.91 18.88
C PHE A 100 12.80 -7.89 19.15
N GLU A 101 12.54 -6.82 19.92
CA GLU A 101 13.56 -5.80 20.25
C GLU A 101 14.76 -6.39 21.00
N ASP A 102 14.53 -7.43 21.82
CA ASP A 102 15.58 -8.12 22.58
C ASP A 102 16.26 -9.27 21.80
N TYR A 103 15.79 -9.57 20.60
CA TYR A 103 16.36 -10.62 19.75
C TYR A 103 17.26 -10.04 18.69
N LYS A 104 18.28 -10.79 18.30
CA LYS A 104 19.16 -10.39 17.21
C LYS A 104 18.48 -10.65 15.88
N ILE A 105 18.02 -9.57 15.26
CA ILE A 105 17.45 -9.60 13.91
C ILE A 105 18.61 -9.72 12.90
N LEU A 106 18.58 -10.77 12.09
CA LEU A 106 19.56 -11.02 11.04
C LEU A 106 19.14 -10.37 9.73
N GLU A 107 17.86 -10.43 9.39
CA GLU A 107 17.31 -9.87 8.15
C GLU A 107 15.84 -9.54 8.33
N LEU A 108 15.38 -8.48 7.66
CA LEU A 108 13.99 -8.05 7.66
C LEU A 108 13.58 -7.59 6.27
N CYS A 109 12.42 -8.08 5.82
CA CYS A 109 11.79 -7.62 4.58
C CYS A 109 10.33 -7.30 4.86
N ARG A 110 9.90 -6.06 4.53
CA ARG A 110 8.53 -5.58 4.68
C ARG A 110 8.05 -4.99 3.35
N THR A 111 6.89 -5.43 2.87
CA THR A 111 6.40 -5.02 1.55
C THR A 111 5.84 -3.60 1.51
N GLY A 112 5.40 -3.08 2.66
CA GLY A 112 4.52 -1.91 2.70
C GLY A 112 3.06 -2.27 2.40
N VAL A 113 2.17 -1.26 2.50
CA VAL A 113 0.71 -1.45 2.42
C VAL A 113 0.27 -1.82 1.01
N THR A 114 -0.49 -2.89 0.90
CA THR A 114 -1.36 -3.19 -0.24
C THR A 114 -2.80 -3.03 0.22
N ALA A 115 -3.62 -2.27 -0.53
CA ALA A 115 -4.96 -1.93 -0.12
C ALA A 115 -5.99 -2.12 -1.22
N LEU A 116 -7.19 -2.57 -0.80
CA LEU A 116 -8.39 -2.66 -1.63
C LEU A 116 -9.58 -2.09 -0.86
N GLU A 117 -10.54 -1.51 -1.56
CA GLU A 117 -11.80 -1.12 -0.96
C GLU A 117 -12.65 -2.35 -0.64
N ARG A 118 -13.44 -2.26 0.45
CA ARG A 118 -14.40 -3.30 0.82
C ARG A 118 -15.69 -3.14 0.00
N GLY A 119 -16.30 -4.24 -0.42
CA GLY A 119 -17.58 -4.26 -1.13
C GLY A 119 -17.43 -4.16 -2.64
N GLY A 120 -18.40 -3.51 -3.29
CA GLY A 120 -18.43 -3.39 -4.75
C GLY A 120 -17.35 -2.49 -5.33
N MET A 121 -17.17 -2.56 -6.64
CA MET A 121 -16.19 -1.72 -7.34
C MET A 121 -16.42 -0.23 -7.07
N HIS A 122 -15.33 0.54 -7.06
CA HIS A 122 -15.37 2.01 -6.99
C HIS A 122 -16.37 2.57 -7.99
N GLN A 123 -17.49 3.08 -7.49
CA GLN A 123 -18.49 3.77 -8.33
C GLN A 123 -18.09 5.22 -8.63
N HIS A 124 -17.03 5.74 -8.00
CA HIS A 124 -16.68 7.15 -8.06
C HIS A 124 -15.26 7.35 -8.54
N MET A 125 -15.14 7.99 -9.66
CA MET A 125 -14.04 8.57 -10.42
C MET A 125 -13.75 7.85 -11.73
N GLN A 126 -14.73 7.86 -12.63
CA GLN A 126 -14.37 7.89 -14.04
C GLN A 126 -13.63 9.21 -14.29
N LYS A 127 -12.47 9.18 -14.94
CA LYS A 127 -11.90 10.40 -15.52
C LYS A 127 -13.02 11.10 -16.29
N PRO A 128 -13.31 12.38 -16.03
CA PRO A 128 -14.25 13.10 -16.88
C PRO A 128 -13.77 12.94 -18.32
N SER A 129 -14.70 12.55 -19.19
CA SER A 129 -14.43 12.45 -20.63
C SER A 129 -13.79 13.75 -21.10
N GLN A 130 -12.94 13.69 -22.12
CA GLN A 130 -12.26 14.89 -22.65
C GLN A 130 -13.24 16.06 -22.92
N GLU A 131 -14.46 15.74 -23.36
CA GLU A 131 -15.55 16.72 -23.58
C GLU A 131 -15.95 17.50 -22.30
N VAL A 132 -15.91 16.87 -21.11
CA VAL A 132 -16.22 17.56 -19.85
C VAL A 132 -15.07 18.46 -19.41
N ARG A 133 -13.83 18.14 -19.78
CA ARG A 133 -12.66 19.00 -19.48
C ARG A 133 -12.67 20.28 -20.32
N GLU A 134 -13.08 20.22 -21.57
CA GLU A 134 -13.20 21.39 -22.44
C GLU A 134 -14.34 22.34 -22.00
N ALA A 135 -15.42 21.79 -21.45
CA ALA A 135 -16.55 22.57 -20.93
C ALA A 135 -16.26 23.28 -19.60
N GLN A 136 -15.35 22.74 -18.77
CA GLN A 136 -14.99 23.34 -17.47
C GLN A 136 -13.86 24.36 -17.52
N PHE A 137 -13.01 24.34 -18.55
CA PHE A 137 -11.92 25.30 -18.74
C PHE A 137 -11.82 25.69 -20.21
N PRO A 138 -12.58 26.72 -20.65
CA PRO A 138 -12.39 27.26 -22.00
C PRO A 138 -10.96 27.80 -22.12
N LEU A 139 -10.25 27.35 -23.15
CA LEU A 139 -8.91 27.83 -23.43
C LEU A 139 -8.94 29.37 -23.62
N PRO A 140 -7.98 30.11 -23.06
CA PRO A 140 -7.93 31.56 -23.25
C PRO A 140 -7.68 31.87 -24.74
N GLY A 141 -8.68 32.37 -25.43
CA GLY A 141 -8.58 32.77 -26.83
C GLY A 141 -9.76 32.46 -27.74
N THR A 142 -10.76 31.70 -27.32
CA THR A 142 -12.00 31.53 -28.10
C THR A 142 -12.96 32.67 -27.82
N LYS A 143 -13.08 33.62 -28.80
CA LYS A 143 -14.09 34.67 -28.78
C LYS A 143 -15.48 34.04 -28.80
N CYS A 144 -16.35 34.44 -27.83
CA CYS A 144 -17.78 34.17 -27.90
C CYS A 144 -18.34 34.70 -29.23
N PRO A 145 -19.17 33.94 -29.98
CA PRO A 145 -19.98 34.51 -31.02
C PRO A 145 -21.06 35.38 -30.41
N THR A 146 -21.18 36.60 -30.92
CA THR A 146 -22.24 37.57 -30.66
C THR A 146 -23.61 37.03 -31.01
#